data_41e7f8dcee14ef497564ac9c173ae4df
#
_entry.id   41e7f8dcee14ef497564ac9c173ae4df
#
_cell.length_a   1.000
_cell.length_b   1.000
_cell.length_c   1.000
_cell.angle_alpha   90.00
_cell.angle_beta   90.00
_cell.angle_gamma   90.00
#
_symmetry.space_group_name_H-M   'P 1'
#
loop_
_entity.id
_entity.type
_entity.pdbx_description
1 polymer ?
#
loop_
_entity_poly.entity_id
_entity_poly.type
_entity_poly.pdbx_seq_one_letter_code
_entity_poly.pdbx_strand_id
1 'polypeptide(L)'
;MKEFKLIRTSFGTVYLLIMLATFLSSCNVVRLRDNMLVRQLKRKEIRSYVYQSDSVKVKYWMGGEGPAVLLLHGFGGNALTTYSREMKELSKDHLIIAPDLLWFGESHSSRKPTLATQTDAMLSLLDELNIHELKVVGQSYGGFIAIDMIQRKNKEFLKVCIANCPGTTYDIKELDEVCKRYEVRSIDELFVFQDPAKFQTLVDLSSYRDPKIPGFILRQSYVEYFSQNHHELKELLYTLQQDQERYSDPAFLKGIPMMILWGKEDELFSLKEGEKFATTVGAEMIIISKAGHAPQVDRPKRFTRSISYFLRQ
;
A
#
# COMPACT_ATOMS: atom_id res chain seq x y z
N MET A 1 22.60 58.62 11.12
CA MET A 1 21.35 58.07 11.76
C MET A 1 20.51 57.17 10.85
N LYS A 2 20.86 56.91 9.59
CA LYS A 2 20.09 56.02 8.64
C LYS A 2 20.55 54.55 8.61
N GLU A 3 21.77 54.24 9.01
CA GLU A 3 22.28 52.85 8.94
C GLU A 3 21.79 51.93 10.08
N PHE A 4 21.47 52.50 11.26
CA PHE A 4 21.00 51.68 12.40
C PHE A 4 19.56 51.11 12.22
N LYS A 5 18.75 51.67 11.33
CA LYS A 5 17.37 51.19 11.08
C LYS A 5 17.33 49.97 10.17
N LEU A 6 18.27 49.82 9.22
CA LEU A 6 18.33 48.67 8.30
C LEU A 6 18.73 47.37 9.02
N ILE A 7 19.67 47.48 9.97
CA ILE A 7 20.15 46.30 10.73
C ILE A 7 19.04 45.73 11.65
N ARG A 8 18.20 46.60 12.24
CA ARG A 8 17.14 46.18 13.14
C ARG A 8 16.01 45.41 12.46
N THR A 9 15.70 45.75 11.20
CA THR A 9 14.70 45.01 10.38
C THR A 9 15.21 43.66 9.90
N SER A 10 16.51 43.54 9.63
CA SER A 10 17.16 42.29 9.24
C SER A 10 17.19 41.25 10.38
N PHE A 11 17.51 41.67 11.62
CA PHE A 11 17.52 40.75 12.76
C PHE A 11 16.11 40.24 13.12
N GLY A 12 15.10 41.08 13.09
CA GLY A 12 13.72 40.69 13.35
C GLY A 12 13.18 39.67 12.32
N THR A 13 13.52 39.89 11.04
CA THR A 13 13.13 38.97 9.96
C THR A 13 13.85 37.63 10.08
N VAL A 14 15.14 37.63 10.37
CA VAL A 14 15.92 36.39 10.58
C VAL A 14 15.41 35.63 11.81
N TYR A 15 15.12 36.32 12.91
CA TYR A 15 14.57 35.70 14.13
C TYR A 15 13.18 35.11 13.89
N LEU A 16 12.31 35.80 13.15
CA LEU A 16 11.00 35.28 12.74
C LEU A 16 11.10 34.05 11.85
N LEU A 17 12.05 34.06 10.92
CA LEU A 17 12.32 32.90 10.05
C LEU A 17 12.86 31.69 10.83
N ILE A 18 13.76 31.93 11.80
CA ILE A 18 14.26 30.88 12.69
C ILE A 18 13.14 30.34 13.58
N MET A 19 12.33 31.20 14.17
CA MET A 19 11.16 30.77 14.97
C MET A 19 10.15 30.01 14.13
N LEU A 20 9.90 30.43 12.89
CA LEU A 20 9.03 29.73 11.96
C LEU A 20 9.63 28.36 11.56
N ALA A 21 10.93 28.30 11.30
CA ALA A 21 11.64 27.07 10.98
C ALA A 21 11.65 26.08 12.16
N THR A 22 11.86 26.56 13.40
CA THR A 22 11.81 25.72 14.61
C THR A 22 10.38 25.27 14.90
N PHE A 23 9.37 26.11 14.70
CA PHE A 23 7.96 25.74 14.85
C PHE A 23 7.55 24.68 13.81
N LEU A 24 7.96 24.84 12.54
CA LEU A 24 7.73 23.85 11.49
C LEU A 24 8.49 22.54 11.75
N SER A 25 9.66 22.60 12.36
CA SER A 25 10.45 21.40 12.72
C SER A 25 9.84 20.62 13.90
N SER A 26 9.08 21.27 14.77
CA SER A 26 8.37 20.62 15.88
C SER A 26 7.01 20.05 15.48
N CYS A 27 6.45 20.51 14.36
CA CYS A 27 5.17 20.02 13.85
C CYS A 27 5.36 18.74 13.02
N ASN A 28 4.76 17.63 13.45
CA ASN A 28 4.75 16.40 12.64
C ASN A 28 3.75 16.53 11.50
N VAL A 29 4.25 16.95 10.32
CA VAL A 29 3.40 17.18 9.13
C VAL A 29 2.81 15.88 8.57
N VAL A 30 3.46 14.74 8.79
CA VAL A 30 2.97 13.43 8.39
C VAL A 30 1.74 13.08 9.23
N ARG A 31 1.80 13.19 10.54
CA ARG A 31 0.64 13.00 11.43
C ARG A 31 -0.48 14.01 11.18
N LEU A 32 -0.13 15.26 10.87
CA LEU A 32 -1.14 16.25 10.51
C LEU A 32 -1.90 15.85 9.26
N ARG A 33 -1.19 15.40 8.22
CA ARG A 33 -1.80 14.85 6.99
C ARG A 33 -2.72 13.68 7.32
N ASP A 34 -2.26 12.72 8.09
CA ASP A 34 -3.03 11.53 8.44
C ASP A 34 -4.28 11.88 9.25
N ASN A 35 -4.17 12.79 10.20
CA ASN A 35 -5.33 13.32 10.93
C ASN A 35 -6.35 14.01 10.00
N MET A 36 -5.88 14.69 8.94
CA MET A 36 -6.78 15.26 7.93
C MET A 36 -7.49 14.15 7.12
N LEU A 37 -6.78 13.11 6.72
CA LEU A 37 -7.37 11.95 6.03
C LEU A 37 -8.42 11.27 6.91
N VAL A 38 -8.10 11.02 8.18
CA VAL A 38 -9.05 10.45 9.18
C VAL A 38 -10.31 11.30 9.30
N ARG A 39 -10.16 12.64 9.41
CA ARG A 39 -11.32 13.55 9.46
C ARG A 39 -12.16 13.49 8.20
N GLN A 40 -11.53 13.36 7.01
CA GLN A 40 -12.24 13.21 5.75
C GLN A 40 -13.00 11.88 5.67
N LEU A 41 -12.43 10.76 6.12
CA LEU A 41 -13.09 9.47 6.20
C LEU A 41 -14.28 9.51 7.15
N LYS A 42 -14.10 10.05 8.36
CA LYS A 42 -15.18 10.21 9.36
C LYS A 42 -16.38 11.00 8.83
N ARG A 43 -16.15 12.02 7.99
CA ARG A 43 -17.24 12.79 7.33
C ARG A 43 -18.01 11.97 6.29
N LYS A 44 -17.48 10.82 5.87
CA LYS A 44 -18.09 9.84 4.98
C LYS A 44 -18.55 8.59 5.72
N GLU A 45 -18.65 8.68 7.05
CA GLU A 45 -19.04 7.58 7.95
C GLU A 45 -18.14 6.35 7.86
N ILE A 46 -16.92 6.52 7.33
CA ILE A 46 -15.88 5.50 7.33
C ILE A 46 -15.10 5.63 8.63
N ARG A 47 -15.10 4.59 9.46
CA ARG A 47 -14.49 4.56 10.78
C ARG A 47 -13.45 3.46 10.87
N SER A 48 -12.51 3.59 11.80
CA SER A 48 -11.55 2.53 12.13
C SER A 48 -12.09 1.65 13.23
N TYR A 49 -11.84 0.35 13.11
CA TYR A 49 -12.19 -0.70 14.04
C TYR A 49 -10.98 -1.58 14.30
N VAL A 50 -11.07 -2.45 15.27
CA VAL A 50 -10.05 -3.45 15.60
C VAL A 50 -10.73 -4.81 15.71
N TYR A 51 -10.23 -5.77 14.92
CA TYR A 51 -10.46 -7.20 15.11
C TYR A 51 -9.36 -7.74 16.02
N GLN A 52 -9.73 -8.52 17.03
CA GLN A 52 -8.80 -9.07 18.00
C GLN A 52 -9.11 -10.54 18.27
N SER A 53 -8.11 -11.40 18.12
CA SER A 53 -8.10 -12.77 18.58
C SER A 53 -6.90 -13.02 19.50
N ASP A 54 -6.71 -14.26 19.99
CA ASP A 54 -5.60 -14.59 20.90
C ASP A 54 -4.19 -14.29 20.31
N SER A 55 -4.04 -14.40 19.00
CA SER A 55 -2.74 -14.27 18.34
C SER A 55 -2.67 -13.19 17.27
N VAL A 56 -3.80 -12.52 16.98
CA VAL A 56 -3.91 -11.56 15.87
C VAL A 56 -4.69 -10.33 16.31
N LYS A 57 -4.14 -9.16 15.99
CA LYS A 57 -4.82 -7.87 16.06
C LYS A 57 -4.79 -7.23 14.69
N VAL A 58 -5.94 -6.92 14.10
CA VAL A 58 -6.05 -6.22 12.82
C VAL A 58 -6.84 -4.93 13.01
N LYS A 59 -6.19 -3.80 12.76
CA LYS A 59 -6.89 -2.53 12.58
C LYS A 59 -7.43 -2.47 11.16
N TYR A 60 -8.67 -2.02 11.00
CA TYR A 60 -9.28 -1.87 9.67
C TYR A 60 -10.22 -0.67 9.63
N TRP A 61 -10.40 -0.16 8.43
CA TRP A 61 -11.39 0.88 8.13
C TRP A 61 -12.62 0.23 7.51
N MET A 62 -13.80 0.67 7.92
CA MET A 62 -15.05 0.16 7.37
C MET A 62 -16.09 1.28 7.29
N GLY A 63 -16.92 1.24 6.24
CA GLY A 63 -18.04 2.16 6.03
C GLY A 63 -18.63 2.01 4.64
N GLY A 64 -19.77 2.67 4.41
CA GLY A 64 -20.60 2.48 3.23
C GLY A 64 -21.54 1.29 3.36
N GLU A 65 -22.39 1.10 2.36
CA GLU A 65 -23.38 0.02 2.28
C GLU A 65 -23.39 -0.60 0.88
N GLY A 66 -23.79 -1.85 0.76
CA GLY A 66 -23.83 -2.60 -0.51
C GLY A 66 -22.87 -3.78 -0.54
N PRO A 67 -22.50 -4.30 -1.74
CA PRO A 67 -21.60 -5.42 -1.87
C PRO A 67 -20.23 -5.11 -1.23
N ALA A 68 -19.67 -6.08 -0.50
CA ALA A 68 -18.39 -5.90 0.20
C ALA A 68 -17.21 -5.74 -0.76
N VAL A 69 -16.31 -4.80 -0.46
CA VAL A 69 -15.02 -4.61 -1.14
C VAL A 69 -13.89 -4.62 -0.12
N LEU A 70 -12.99 -5.59 -0.25
CA LEU A 70 -11.76 -5.68 0.53
C LEU A 70 -10.63 -4.95 -0.21
N LEU A 71 -9.95 -4.03 0.48
CA LEU A 71 -8.82 -3.26 -0.06
C LEU A 71 -7.53 -3.65 0.66
N LEU A 72 -6.63 -4.37 -0.03
CA LEU A 72 -5.37 -4.88 0.50
C LEU A 72 -4.20 -4.03 -0.02
N HIS A 73 -3.53 -3.31 0.89
CA HIS A 73 -2.42 -2.42 0.53
C HIS A 73 -1.11 -3.16 0.24
N GLY A 74 -0.16 -2.47 -0.39
CA GLY A 74 1.17 -2.98 -0.66
C GLY A 74 2.11 -2.93 0.54
N PHE A 75 3.32 -3.44 0.35
CA PHE A 75 4.38 -3.43 1.37
C PHE A 75 4.84 -1.98 1.66
N GLY A 76 5.05 -1.66 2.93
CA GLY A 76 5.51 -0.34 3.36
C GLY A 76 4.44 0.75 3.47
N GLY A 77 3.15 0.39 3.36
CA GLY A 77 2.01 1.29 3.54
C GLY A 77 1.09 0.88 4.66
N ASN A 78 -0.06 1.53 4.73
CA ASN A 78 -1.23 1.11 5.50
C ASN A 78 -2.50 1.46 4.72
N ALA A 79 -3.66 0.99 5.17
CA ALA A 79 -4.92 1.21 4.48
C ALA A 79 -5.26 2.71 4.32
N LEU A 80 -5.01 3.52 5.34
CA LEU A 80 -5.30 4.97 5.33
C LEU A 80 -4.50 5.69 4.24
N THR A 81 -3.19 5.46 4.19
CA THR A 81 -2.29 6.18 3.28
C THR A 81 -2.43 5.69 1.85
N THR A 82 -2.73 4.41 1.66
CA THR A 82 -2.88 3.81 0.33
C THR A 82 -4.25 4.10 -0.27
N TYR A 83 -5.33 3.91 0.49
CA TYR A 83 -6.68 3.82 -0.07
C TYR A 83 -7.68 4.88 0.42
N SER A 84 -7.24 5.95 1.12
CA SER A 84 -8.18 6.96 1.63
C SER A 84 -9.06 7.61 0.55
N ARG A 85 -8.60 7.67 -0.70
CA ARG A 85 -9.39 8.17 -1.85
C ARG A 85 -10.39 7.11 -2.32
N GLU A 86 -9.93 5.88 -2.51
CA GLU A 86 -10.72 4.74 -2.96
C GLU A 86 -11.83 4.43 -1.96
N MET A 87 -11.52 4.42 -0.66
CA MET A 87 -12.52 4.26 0.40
C MET A 87 -13.65 5.29 0.26
N LYS A 88 -13.33 6.58 0.07
CA LYS A 88 -14.33 7.65 -0.09
C LYS A 88 -15.16 7.52 -1.37
N GLU A 89 -14.57 7.01 -2.44
CA GLU A 89 -15.28 6.87 -3.72
C GLU A 89 -16.16 5.64 -3.73
N LEU A 90 -15.62 4.51 -3.28
CA LEU A 90 -16.32 3.22 -3.31
C LEU A 90 -17.39 3.10 -2.22
N SER A 91 -17.24 3.78 -1.07
CA SER A 91 -18.25 3.77 0.01
C SER A 91 -19.60 4.38 -0.38
N LYS A 92 -19.73 4.95 -1.58
CA LYS A 92 -21.00 5.48 -2.08
C LYS A 92 -21.99 4.36 -2.43
N ASP A 93 -21.50 3.18 -2.75
CA ASP A 93 -22.30 2.05 -3.26
C ASP A 93 -21.73 0.66 -2.89
N HIS A 94 -20.72 0.64 -2.01
CA HIS A 94 -20.10 -0.59 -1.50
C HIS A 94 -19.82 -0.49 -0.01
N LEU A 95 -19.90 -1.61 0.68
CA LEU A 95 -19.33 -1.77 2.02
C LEU A 95 -17.81 -1.94 1.89
N ILE A 96 -17.06 -0.95 2.34
CA ILE A 96 -15.60 -0.96 2.28
C ILE A 96 -15.03 -1.61 3.52
N ILE A 97 -14.07 -2.52 3.33
CA ILE A 97 -13.24 -3.13 4.37
C ILE A 97 -11.79 -2.95 3.95
N ALA A 98 -11.04 -2.13 4.67
CA ALA A 98 -9.65 -1.80 4.35
C ALA A 98 -8.76 -2.03 5.58
N PRO A 99 -8.21 -3.24 5.75
CA PRO A 99 -7.32 -3.56 6.87
C PRO A 99 -5.92 -3.00 6.68
N ASP A 100 -5.28 -2.63 7.79
CA ASP A 100 -3.82 -2.59 7.85
C ASP A 100 -3.36 -4.06 7.90
N LEU A 101 -2.46 -4.46 6.99
CA LEU A 101 -1.89 -5.80 6.97
C LEU A 101 -1.06 -6.05 8.25
N LEU A 102 -0.90 -7.30 8.66
CA LEU A 102 -0.14 -7.63 9.86
C LEU A 102 1.29 -7.07 9.77
N TRP A 103 1.77 -6.53 10.89
CA TRP A 103 3.07 -5.86 11.07
C TRP A 103 3.18 -4.52 10.33
N PHE A 104 2.09 -4.02 9.73
CA PHE A 104 1.96 -2.66 9.22
C PHE A 104 0.94 -1.88 10.03
N GLY A 105 1.15 -0.56 10.15
CA GLY A 105 0.25 0.32 10.89
C GLY A 105 0.07 -0.12 12.34
N GLU A 106 -1.16 -0.38 12.77
CA GLU A 106 -1.49 -0.83 14.12
C GLU A 106 -1.85 -2.33 14.20
N SER A 107 -1.65 -3.08 13.11
CA SER A 107 -1.92 -4.52 13.04
C SER A 107 -0.71 -5.33 13.46
N HIS A 108 -0.94 -6.42 14.21
CA HIS A 108 0.13 -7.22 14.76
C HIS A 108 -0.29 -8.69 14.91
N SER A 109 0.70 -9.61 14.92
CA SER A 109 0.49 -11.01 15.25
C SER A 109 1.69 -11.58 16.02
N SER A 110 1.43 -12.52 16.91
CA SER A 110 2.47 -13.35 17.56
C SER A 110 2.84 -14.59 16.75
N ARG A 111 2.15 -14.83 15.62
CA ARG A 111 2.44 -15.94 14.70
C ARG A 111 3.64 -15.61 13.80
N LYS A 112 4.17 -16.63 13.10
CA LYS A 112 5.25 -16.43 12.12
C LYS A 112 4.84 -15.46 11.03
N PRO A 113 5.73 -14.54 10.62
CA PRO A 113 5.48 -13.61 9.52
C PRO A 113 5.57 -14.35 8.16
N THR A 114 4.44 -14.79 7.66
CA THR A 114 4.31 -15.49 6.37
C THR A 114 3.11 -14.95 5.60
N LEU A 115 3.09 -15.17 4.28
CA LEU A 115 1.92 -14.88 3.45
C LEU A 115 0.69 -15.64 3.96
N ALA A 116 0.86 -16.89 4.38
CA ALA A 116 -0.22 -17.70 4.96
C ALA A 116 -0.82 -17.06 6.22
N THR A 117 0.01 -16.53 7.12
CA THR A 117 -0.46 -15.84 8.34
C THR A 117 -1.22 -14.55 8.00
N GLN A 118 -0.79 -13.80 6.99
CA GLN A 118 -1.52 -12.63 6.49
C GLN A 118 -2.90 -13.03 5.98
N THR A 119 -2.94 -14.04 5.12
CA THR A 119 -4.19 -14.54 4.53
C THR A 119 -5.15 -15.06 5.59
N ASP A 120 -4.66 -15.86 6.56
CA ASP A 120 -5.47 -16.35 7.68
C ASP A 120 -6.12 -15.19 8.45
N ALA A 121 -5.36 -14.14 8.74
CA ALA A 121 -5.87 -12.99 9.45
C ALA A 121 -6.98 -12.24 8.67
N MET A 122 -6.81 -12.09 7.34
CA MET A 122 -7.81 -11.46 6.48
C MET A 122 -9.08 -12.30 6.39
N LEU A 123 -8.95 -13.61 6.26
CA LEU A 123 -10.10 -14.53 6.22
C LEU A 123 -10.84 -14.55 7.57
N SER A 124 -10.11 -14.59 8.70
CA SER A 124 -10.71 -14.52 10.03
C SER A 124 -11.43 -13.20 10.28
N LEU A 125 -10.90 -12.07 9.80
CA LEU A 125 -11.59 -10.79 9.85
C LEU A 125 -12.91 -10.82 9.06
N LEU A 126 -12.90 -11.40 7.85
CA LEU A 126 -14.10 -11.51 7.03
C LEU A 126 -15.14 -12.46 7.65
N ASP A 127 -14.71 -13.53 8.30
CA ASP A 127 -15.58 -14.43 9.04
C ASP A 127 -16.24 -13.73 10.22
N GLU A 128 -15.50 -12.96 11.02
CA GLU A 128 -16.03 -12.14 12.12
C GLU A 128 -17.08 -11.12 11.64
N LEU A 129 -16.88 -10.57 10.43
CA LEU A 129 -17.81 -9.63 9.80
C LEU A 129 -18.98 -10.32 9.07
N ASN A 130 -19.04 -11.66 9.08
CA ASN A 130 -20.01 -12.45 8.33
C ASN A 130 -20.02 -12.16 6.81
N ILE A 131 -18.85 -11.88 6.23
CA ILE A 131 -18.67 -11.64 4.79
C ILE A 131 -18.32 -12.95 4.11
N HIS A 132 -19.23 -13.46 3.26
CA HIS A 132 -19.06 -14.72 2.52
C HIS A 132 -18.76 -14.49 1.04
N GLU A 133 -19.29 -13.42 0.46
CA GLU A 133 -19.03 -12.98 -0.91
C GLU A 133 -18.45 -11.56 -0.93
N LEU A 134 -17.48 -11.30 -1.79
CA LEU A 134 -16.81 -10.01 -1.81
C LEU A 134 -16.12 -9.73 -3.16
N LYS A 135 -15.85 -8.44 -3.37
CA LYS A 135 -14.91 -7.95 -4.37
C LYS A 135 -13.57 -7.64 -3.69
N VAL A 136 -12.45 -7.79 -4.39
CA VAL A 136 -11.12 -7.54 -3.81
C VAL A 136 -10.32 -6.61 -4.71
N VAL A 137 -9.59 -5.69 -4.09
CA VAL A 137 -8.53 -4.89 -4.71
C VAL A 137 -7.24 -5.15 -3.96
N GLY A 138 -6.26 -5.79 -4.59
CA GLY A 138 -4.94 -6.03 -4.02
C GLY A 138 -3.85 -5.28 -4.79
N GLN A 139 -3.05 -4.47 -4.11
CA GLN A 139 -1.93 -3.76 -4.71
C GLN A 139 -0.61 -4.36 -4.24
N SER A 140 0.30 -4.68 -5.20
CA SER A 140 1.64 -5.21 -4.87
C SER A 140 1.54 -6.40 -3.91
N TYR A 141 2.13 -6.34 -2.72
CA TYR A 141 2.05 -7.38 -1.69
C TYR A 141 0.60 -7.80 -1.35
N GLY A 142 -0.33 -6.83 -1.29
CA GLY A 142 -1.76 -7.11 -1.11
C GLY A 142 -2.38 -7.92 -2.25
N GLY A 143 -1.79 -7.87 -3.45
CA GLY A 143 -2.17 -8.72 -4.58
C GLY A 143 -1.83 -10.19 -4.36
N PHE A 144 -0.66 -10.49 -3.79
CA PHE A 144 -0.30 -11.87 -3.42
C PHE A 144 -1.24 -12.43 -2.34
N ILE A 145 -1.63 -11.60 -1.35
CA ILE A 145 -2.60 -12.02 -0.33
C ILE A 145 -3.96 -12.31 -0.97
N ALA A 146 -4.43 -11.45 -1.89
CA ALA A 146 -5.69 -11.68 -2.62
C ALA A 146 -5.68 -13.01 -3.37
N ILE A 147 -4.58 -13.32 -4.05
CA ILE A 147 -4.40 -14.59 -4.78
C ILE A 147 -4.40 -15.80 -3.84
N ASP A 148 -3.68 -15.73 -2.70
CA ASP A 148 -3.68 -16.80 -1.69
C ASP A 148 -5.07 -17.01 -1.07
N MET A 149 -5.82 -15.93 -0.81
CA MET A 149 -7.22 -16.02 -0.37
C MET A 149 -8.09 -16.78 -1.37
N ILE A 150 -7.96 -16.48 -2.66
CA ILE A 150 -8.72 -17.13 -3.73
C ILE A 150 -8.36 -18.63 -3.82
N GLN A 151 -7.09 -18.97 -3.73
CA GLN A 151 -6.62 -20.36 -3.77
C GLN A 151 -7.25 -21.22 -2.66
N ARG A 152 -7.52 -20.65 -1.50
CA ARG A 152 -8.12 -21.37 -0.36
C ARG A 152 -9.61 -21.66 -0.51
N LYS A 153 -10.31 -21.03 -1.46
CA LYS A 153 -11.70 -21.31 -1.87
C LYS A 153 -12.72 -21.28 -0.72
N ASN A 154 -12.49 -20.51 0.33
CA ASN A 154 -13.42 -20.41 1.48
C ASN A 154 -14.32 -19.18 1.44
N LYS A 155 -14.25 -18.37 0.37
CA LYS A 155 -15.07 -17.20 0.08
C LYS A 155 -15.45 -17.16 -1.40
N GLU A 156 -16.54 -16.48 -1.72
CA GLU A 156 -16.95 -16.21 -3.09
C GLU A 156 -16.37 -14.85 -3.54
N PHE A 157 -15.52 -14.90 -4.56
CA PHE A 157 -14.89 -13.69 -5.12
C PHE A 157 -15.64 -13.25 -6.37
N LEU A 158 -16.48 -12.23 -6.23
CA LEU A 158 -17.32 -11.69 -7.29
C LEU A 158 -16.52 -10.96 -8.36
N LYS A 159 -15.50 -10.19 -7.94
CA LYS A 159 -14.56 -9.47 -8.81
C LYS A 159 -13.23 -9.28 -8.10
N VAL A 160 -12.14 -9.33 -8.86
CA VAL A 160 -10.79 -9.18 -8.35
C VAL A 160 -10.00 -8.18 -9.20
N CYS A 161 -9.52 -7.11 -8.59
CA CYS A 161 -8.58 -6.19 -9.21
C CYS A 161 -7.20 -6.38 -8.59
N ILE A 162 -6.21 -6.74 -9.40
CA ILE A 162 -4.80 -6.84 -8.98
C ILE A 162 -4.03 -5.70 -9.61
N ALA A 163 -3.40 -4.88 -8.78
CA ALA A 163 -2.63 -3.72 -9.20
C ALA A 163 -1.14 -3.91 -8.93
N ASN A 164 -0.29 -3.76 -9.96
CA ASN A 164 1.17 -3.83 -9.85
C ASN A 164 1.68 -5.04 -9.05
N CYS A 165 1.14 -6.23 -9.33
CA CYS A 165 1.52 -7.48 -8.71
C CYS A 165 1.53 -8.60 -9.76
N PRO A 166 2.67 -9.28 -9.99
CA PRO A 166 2.81 -10.32 -11.01
C PRO A 166 2.11 -11.65 -10.64
N GLY A 167 1.59 -11.74 -9.42
CA GLY A 167 0.78 -12.88 -8.99
C GLY A 167 1.46 -14.21 -9.17
N THR A 168 0.78 -15.14 -9.85
CA THR A 168 1.28 -16.51 -10.09
C THR A 168 2.42 -16.57 -11.12
N THR A 169 2.72 -15.49 -11.82
CA THR A 169 3.81 -15.43 -12.81
C THR A 169 5.05 -14.72 -12.31
N TYR A 170 5.08 -14.40 -11.00
CA TYR A 170 6.21 -13.78 -10.33
C TYR A 170 7.51 -14.56 -10.57
N ASP A 171 8.58 -13.86 -10.99
CA ASP A 171 9.91 -14.43 -11.18
C ASP A 171 10.92 -13.68 -10.29
N ILE A 172 11.50 -14.41 -9.34
CA ILE A 172 12.49 -13.86 -8.41
C ILE A 172 13.72 -13.27 -9.12
N LYS A 173 14.05 -13.78 -10.32
CA LYS A 173 15.21 -13.28 -11.08
C LYS A 173 15.04 -11.84 -11.54
N GLU A 174 13.80 -11.38 -11.72
CA GLU A 174 13.54 -9.98 -12.06
C GLU A 174 13.85 -9.05 -10.87
N LEU A 175 13.69 -9.52 -9.63
CA LEU A 175 14.11 -8.78 -8.44
C LEU A 175 15.64 -8.67 -8.31
N ASP A 176 16.39 -9.64 -8.80
CA ASP A 176 17.86 -9.56 -8.82
C ASP A 176 18.33 -8.38 -9.71
N GLU A 177 17.63 -8.11 -10.83
CA GLU A 177 17.92 -6.96 -11.68
C GLU A 177 17.55 -5.64 -10.99
N VAL A 178 16.48 -5.60 -10.19
CA VAL A 178 16.15 -4.45 -9.35
C VAL A 178 17.24 -4.23 -8.30
N CYS A 179 17.68 -5.27 -7.61
CA CYS A 179 18.75 -5.19 -6.63
C CYS A 179 20.06 -4.65 -7.23
N LYS A 180 20.44 -5.11 -8.43
CA LYS A 180 21.62 -4.61 -9.16
C LYS A 180 21.48 -3.12 -9.51
N ARG A 181 20.30 -2.69 -10.00
CA ARG A 181 20.02 -1.30 -10.39
C ARG A 181 20.13 -0.34 -9.22
N TYR A 182 19.68 -0.77 -8.04
CA TYR A 182 19.68 0.05 -6.82
C TYR A 182 20.90 -0.23 -5.91
N GLU A 183 21.87 -1.03 -6.39
CA GLU A 183 23.13 -1.36 -5.68
C GLU A 183 22.90 -1.90 -4.26
N VAL A 184 21.88 -2.78 -4.12
CA VAL A 184 21.56 -3.46 -2.86
C VAL A 184 21.82 -4.96 -2.99
N ARG A 185 22.07 -5.65 -1.85
CA ARG A 185 22.38 -7.09 -1.83
C ARG A 185 21.12 -7.95 -1.93
N SER A 186 19.99 -7.40 -1.48
CA SER A 186 18.71 -8.11 -1.42
C SER A 186 17.55 -7.10 -1.41
N ILE A 187 16.38 -7.55 -1.84
CA ILE A 187 15.19 -6.71 -1.95
C ILE A 187 14.72 -6.15 -0.59
N ASP A 188 15.00 -6.85 0.50
CA ASP A 188 14.65 -6.36 1.84
C ASP A 188 15.40 -5.08 2.22
N GLU A 189 16.61 -4.83 1.69
CA GLU A 189 17.32 -3.57 1.91
C GLU A 189 16.61 -2.34 1.33
N LEU A 190 15.74 -2.54 0.30
CA LEU A 190 14.93 -1.47 -0.30
C LEU A 190 13.65 -1.18 0.49
N PHE A 191 13.10 -2.19 1.17
CA PHE A 191 11.81 -2.09 1.83
C PHE A 191 11.88 -2.04 3.35
N VAL A 192 12.95 -2.61 3.96
CA VAL A 192 13.12 -2.73 5.41
C VAL A 192 14.45 -2.11 5.82
N PHE A 193 14.49 -0.80 5.83
CA PHE A 193 15.68 0.00 6.13
C PHE A 193 15.61 0.58 7.55
N GLN A 194 16.79 0.88 8.13
CA GLN A 194 16.91 1.55 9.43
C GLN A 194 17.31 3.04 9.29
N ASP A 195 17.84 3.43 8.14
CA ASP A 195 18.19 4.80 7.84
C ASP A 195 17.00 5.53 7.18
N PRO A 196 16.45 6.59 7.78
CA PRO A 196 15.37 7.37 7.20
C PRO A 196 15.66 7.91 5.80
N ALA A 197 16.93 8.12 5.44
CA ALA A 197 17.32 8.61 4.11
C ALA A 197 16.98 7.57 3.01
N LYS A 198 17.00 6.28 3.34
CA LYS A 198 16.64 5.18 2.41
C LYS A 198 15.16 5.21 1.99
N PHE A 199 14.31 5.92 2.73
CA PHE A 199 12.94 6.14 2.28
C PHE A 199 12.87 6.89 0.95
N GLN A 200 13.86 7.76 0.64
CA GLN A 200 13.95 8.40 -0.68
C GLN A 200 14.13 7.35 -1.79
N THR A 201 14.98 6.34 -1.60
CA THR A 201 15.17 5.24 -2.57
C THR A 201 13.86 4.48 -2.83
N LEU A 202 13.09 4.20 -1.77
CA LEU A 202 11.78 3.55 -1.92
C LEU A 202 10.78 4.44 -2.68
N VAL A 203 10.81 5.75 -2.46
CA VAL A 203 9.98 6.72 -3.21
C VAL A 203 10.39 6.75 -4.69
N ASP A 204 11.69 6.81 -4.98
CA ASP A 204 12.23 6.81 -6.34
C ASP A 204 11.85 5.51 -7.08
N LEU A 205 11.98 4.34 -6.44
CA LEU A 205 11.55 3.03 -6.99
C LEU A 205 10.03 2.96 -7.26
N SER A 206 9.22 3.62 -6.42
CA SER A 206 7.76 3.45 -6.45
C SER A 206 7.04 4.46 -7.32
N SER A 207 7.65 5.59 -7.66
CA SER A 207 7.01 6.75 -8.29
C SER A 207 7.54 6.99 -9.69
N TYR A 208 6.67 7.33 -10.62
CA TYR A 208 7.05 7.80 -11.96
C TYR A 208 7.90 9.07 -11.96
N ARG A 209 7.67 9.94 -10.99
CA ARG A 209 8.45 11.17 -10.79
C ARG A 209 9.29 10.98 -9.55
N ASP A 210 10.58 11.32 -9.62
CA ASP A 210 11.48 11.26 -8.47
C ASP A 210 11.30 12.51 -7.58
N PRO A 211 10.24 12.61 -6.77
CA PRO A 211 10.02 13.78 -5.94
C PRO A 211 11.10 13.81 -4.86
N LYS A 212 11.88 14.86 -4.80
CA LYS A 212 12.86 15.01 -3.73
C LYS A 212 12.17 15.43 -2.44
N ILE A 213 12.12 14.49 -1.52
CA ILE A 213 11.41 14.65 -0.24
C ILE A 213 12.34 15.37 0.76
N PRO A 214 11.90 16.47 1.39
CA PRO A 214 12.69 17.12 2.44
C PRO A 214 13.07 16.16 3.58
N GLY A 215 14.33 16.21 4.06
CA GLY A 215 14.86 15.25 5.03
C GLY A 215 14.07 15.14 6.33
N PHE A 216 13.42 16.22 6.78
CA PHE A 216 12.55 16.17 7.95
C PHE A 216 11.27 15.36 7.69
N ILE A 217 10.72 15.39 6.47
CA ILE A 217 9.56 14.58 6.07
C ILE A 217 9.99 13.11 5.94
N LEU A 218 11.18 12.82 5.37
CA LEU A 218 11.73 11.47 5.34
C LEU A 218 11.81 10.87 6.74
N ARG A 219 12.39 11.62 7.71
CA ARG A 219 12.47 11.17 9.11
C ARG A 219 11.11 10.97 9.75
N GLN A 220 10.17 11.89 9.56
CA GLN A 220 8.81 11.75 10.11
C GLN A 220 8.07 10.56 9.51
N SER A 221 8.19 10.34 8.19
CA SER A 221 7.58 9.18 7.50
C SER A 221 8.21 7.87 7.95
N TYR A 222 9.54 7.84 8.13
CA TYR A 222 10.22 6.67 8.66
C TYR A 222 9.71 6.30 10.06
N VAL A 223 9.66 7.28 10.98
CA VAL A 223 9.17 7.05 12.35
C VAL A 223 7.73 6.56 12.35
N GLU A 224 6.88 7.08 11.47
CA GLU A 224 5.44 6.76 11.45
C GLU A 224 5.14 5.41 10.80
N TYR A 225 5.90 4.99 9.76
CA TYR A 225 5.52 3.84 8.93
C TYR A 225 6.56 2.73 8.84
N PHE A 226 7.84 3.00 9.11
CA PHE A 226 8.92 2.06 8.80
C PHE A 226 9.82 1.70 10.00
N SER A 227 9.67 2.36 11.15
CA SER A 227 10.58 2.19 12.29
C SER A 227 10.33 0.95 13.13
N GLN A 228 9.28 0.19 12.83
CA GLN A 228 8.85 -0.97 13.64
C GLN A 228 8.83 -2.25 12.80
N ASN A 229 8.81 -3.39 13.49
CA ASN A 229 8.60 -4.71 12.90
C ASN A 229 9.63 -5.11 11.81
N HIS A 230 10.87 -4.58 11.89
CA HIS A 230 11.89 -4.85 10.86
C HIS A 230 12.19 -6.33 10.68
N HIS A 231 12.20 -7.10 11.77
CA HIS A 231 12.43 -8.54 11.72
C HIS A 231 11.30 -9.25 10.98
N GLU A 232 10.07 -8.97 11.37
CA GLU A 232 8.87 -9.57 10.80
C GLU A 232 8.69 -9.19 9.33
N LEU A 233 8.97 -7.94 8.99
CA LEU A 233 8.88 -7.46 7.62
C LEU A 233 9.93 -8.10 6.69
N LYS A 234 11.17 -8.35 7.19
CA LYS A 234 12.17 -9.11 6.44
C LYS A 234 11.75 -10.56 6.22
N GLU A 235 11.22 -11.18 7.26
CA GLU A 235 10.73 -12.56 7.19
C GLU A 235 9.57 -12.70 6.20
N LEU A 236 8.65 -11.71 6.14
CA LEU A 236 7.58 -11.67 5.14
C LEU A 236 8.12 -11.67 3.70
N LEU A 237 9.13 -10.85 3.41
CA LEU A 237 9.72 -10.80 2.07
C LEU A 237 10.46 -12.10 1.73
N TYR A 238 11.17 -12.66 2.71
CA TYR A 238 11.89 -13.92 2.55
C TYR A 238 10.93 -15.09 2.29
N THR A 239 9.85 -15.22 3.09
CA THR A 239 8.87 -16.29 2.93
C THR A 239 8.06 -16.15 1.66
N LEU A 240 7.76 -14.90 1.21
CA LEU A 240 7.10 -14.68 -0.07
C LEU A 240 7.91 -15.24 -1.25
N GLN A 241 9.23 -15.11 -1.21
CA GLN A 241 10.13 -15.68 -2.22
C GLN A 241 10.12 -17.21 -2.21
N GLN A 242 10.06 -17.82 -1.02
CA GLN A 242 10.01 -19.28 -0.86
C GLN A 242 8.66 -19.88 -1.29
N ASP A 243 7.56 -19.15 -1.06
CA ASP A 243 6.21 -19.62 -1.39
C ASP A 243 5.86 -19.51 -2.89
N GLN A 244 6.77 -19.03 -3.74
CA GLN A 244 6.52 -18.80 -5.16
C GLN A 244 6.02 -20.04 -5.90
N GLU A 245 6.62 -21.21 -5.66
CA GLU A 245 6.24 -22.48 -6.32
C GLU A 245 4.80 -22.89 -5.99
N ARG A 246 4.29 -22.49 -4.83
CA ARG A 246 2.94 -22.80 -4.36
C ARG A 246 1.85 -22.20 -5.26
N TYR A 247 2.15 -21.13 -5.98
CA TYR A 247 1.22 -20.38 -6.82
C TYR A 247 1.47 -20.60 -8.31
N SER A 248 2.28 -21.59 -8.71
CA SER A 248 2.70 -21.83 -10.09
C SER A 248 1.57 -22.26 -11.04
N ASP A 249 0.50 -22.89 -10.51
CA ASP A 249 -0.68 -23.26 -11.31
C ASP A 249 -1.79 -22.19 -11.17
N PRO A 250 -2.05 -21.36 -12.19
CA PRO A 250 -3.06 -20.33 -12.17
C PRO A 250 -4.50 -20.84 -12.36
N ALA A 251 -4.72 -22.14 -12.49
CA ALA A 251 -6.02 -22.72 -12.83
C ALA A 251 -7.14 -22.34 -11.85
N PHE A 252 -6.80 -22.11 -10.56
CA PHE A 252 -7.75 -21.69 -9.53
C PHE A 252 -8.29 -20.25 -9.72
N LEU A 253 -7.65 -19.42 -10.54
CA LEU A 253 -8.09 -18.06 -10.88
C LEU A 253 -9.08 -18.03 -12.06
N LYS A 254 -9.20 -19.13 -12.81
CA LYS A 254 -10.08 -19.19 -13.99
C LYS A 254 -11.56 -19.04 -13.60
N GLY A 255 -12.28 -18.24 -14.38
CA GLY A 255 -13.71 -18.01 -14.19
C GLY A 255 -14.06 -16.89 -13.20
N ILE A 256 -13.09 -16.33 -12.49
CA ILE A 256 -13.30 -15.15 -11.67
C ILE A 256 -13.13 -13.90 -12.54
N PRO A 257 -14.09 -12.96 -12.56
CA PRO A 257 -13.93 -11.70 -13.26
C PRO A 257 -12.73 -10.92 -12.68
N MET A 258 -11.64 -10.80 -13.46
CA MET A 258 -10.40 -10.15 -13.02
C MET A 258 -10.04 -8.96 -13.90
N MET A 259 -9.46 -7.94 -13.27
CA MET A 259 -8.80 -6.81 -13.93
C MET A 259 -7.38 -6.69 -13.39
N ILE A 260 -6.40 -6.61 -14.29
CA ILE A 260 -5.01 -6.29 -13.97
C ILE A 260 -4.79 -4.81 -14.25
N LEU A 261 -4.35 -4.05 -13.26
CA LEU A 261 -4.06 -2.63 -13.37
C LEU A 261 -2.56 -2.39 -13.17
N TRP A 262 -1.91 -1.64 -14.07
CA TRP A 262 -0.46 -1.51 -14.03
C TRP A 262 0.02 -0.09 -14.34
N GLY A 263 0.99 0.39 -13.57
CA GLY A 263 1.78 1.56 -13.90
C GLY A 263 2.75 1.22 -15.03
N LYS A 264 2.69 1.98 -16.14
CA LYS A 264 3.51 1.69 -17.32
C LYS A 264 5.00 1.74 -17.02
N GLU A 265 5.40 2.62 -16.14
CA GLU A 265 6.77 2.90 -15.74
C GLU A 265 7.10 2.31 -14.36
N ASP A 266 6.53 1.14 -14.03
CA ASP A 266 6.86 0.39 -12.82
C ASP A 266 8.30 -0.14 -12.92
N GLU A 267 9.15 0.25 -11.98
CA GLU A 267 10.56 -0.16 -11.90
C GLU A 267 10.78 -1.36 -10.97
N LEU A 268 9.79 -1.73 -10.17
CA LEU A 268 9.85 -2.90 -9.30
C LEU A 268 9.41 -4.16 -10.05
N PHE A 269 8.22 -4.11 -10.64
CA PHE A 269 7.68 -5.17 -11.48
C PHE A 269 7.44 -4.64 -12.88
N SER A 270 8.16 -5.14 -13.85
CA SER A 270 8.10 -4.65 -15.22
C SER A 270 6.69 -4.76 -15.81
N LEU A 271 6.34 -3.88 -16.76
CA LEU A 271 5.07 -3.98 -17.47
C LEU A 271 4.89 -5.36 -18.13
N LYS A 272 5.99 -5.97 -18.59
CA LYS A 272 6.00 -7.31 -19.21
C LYS A 272 5.51 -8.40 -18.24
N GLU A 273 5.83 -8.30 -16.94
CA GLU A 273 5.31 -9.22 -15.92
C GLU A 273 3.80 -9.06 -15.78
N GLY A 274 3.31 -7.82 -15.77
CA GLY A 274 1.87 -7.55 -15.75
C GLY A 274 1.15 -8.10 -16.97
N GLU A 275 1.69 -7.95 -18.18
CA GLU A 275 1.16 -8.50 -19.43
C GLU A 275 1.17 -10.04 -19.41
N LYS A 276 2.24 -10.63 -18.91
CA LYS A 276 2.36 -12.09 -18.72
C LYS A 276 1.27 -12.58 -17.76
N PHE A 277 1.11 -11.93 -16.61
CA PHE A 277 0.09 -12.32 -15.64
C PHE A 277 -1.33 -12.17 -16.20
N ALA A 278 -1.66 -11.02 -16.81
CA ALA A 278 -2.96 -10.79 -17.42
C ALA A 278 -3.31 -11.85 -18.48
N THR A 279 -2.35 -12.20 -19.35
CA THR A 279 -2.51 -13.25 -20.36
C THR A 279 -2.72 -14.62 -19.71
N THR A 280 -1.95 -14.95 -18.68
CA THR A 280 -2.02 -16.24 -17.99
C THR A 280 -3.37 -16.49 -17.34
N VAL A 281 -3.98 -15.45 -16.75
CA VAL A 281 -5.29 -15.56 -16.08
C VAL A 281 -6.46 -15.19 -16.97
N GLY A 282 -6.22 -14.71 -18.20
CA GLY A 282 -7.26 -14.30 -19.15
C GLY A 282 -7.99 -13.01 -18.71
N ALA A 283 -7.30 -12.11 -18.00
CA ALA A 283 -7.88 -10.89 -17.45
C ALA A 283 -7.74 -9.69 -18.38
N GLU A 284 -8.71 -8.75 -18.30
CA GLU A 284 -8.54 -7.42 -18.89
C GLU A 284 -7.39 -6.68 -18.19
N MET A 285 -6.54 -5.99 -18.98
CA MET A 285 -5.45 -5.18 -18.45
C MET A 285 -5.65 -3.69 -18.71
N ILE A 286 -5.54 -2.88 -17.67
CA ILE A 286 -5.51 -1.42 -17.75
C ILE A 286 -4.11 -0.90 -17.44
N ILE A 287 -3.48 -0.25 -18.44
CA ILE A 287 -2.17 0.37 -18.30
C ILE A 287 -2.32 1.86 -18.01
N ILE A 288 -1.70 2.33 -16.93
CA ILE A 288 -1.70 3.73 -16.53
C ILE A 288 -0.35 4.36 -16.89
N SER A 289 -0.33 5.18 -17.95
CA SER A 289 0.87 5.91 -18.36
C SER A 289 1.24 7.00 -17.35
N LYS A 290 2.55 7.28 -17.22
CA LYS A 290 3.15 8.20 -16.26
C LYS A 290 2.84 7.79 -14.82
N ALA A 291 2.93 6.50 -14.54
CA ALA A 291 2.74 5.89 -13.23
C ALA A 291 3.76 4.76 -13.05
N GLY A 292 4.42 4.74 -11.91
CA GLY A 292 5.32 3.68 -11.44
C GLY A 292 4.59 2.61 -10.65
N HIS A 293 5.27 2.01 -9.67
CA HIS A 293 4.76 0.94 -8.82
C HIS A 293 3.58 1.38 -7.92
N ALA A 294 3.43 2.68 -7.68
CA ALA A 294 2.33 3.26 -6.90
C ALA A 294 1.39 4.14 -7.75
N PRO A 295 0.63 3.58 -8.71
CA PRO A 295 -0.24 4.34 -9.60
C PRO A 295 -1.34 5.13 -8.86
N GLN A 296 -1.73 4.72 -7.67
CA GLN A 296 -2.63 5.46 -6.78
C GLN A 296 -2.01 6.78 -6.28
N VAL A 297 -0.69 6.88 -6.25
CA VAL A 297 0.05 8.11 -5.90
C VAL A 297 0.27 8.98 -7.14
N ASP A 298 0.78 8.39 -8.22
CA ASP A 298 1.13 9.12 -9.45
C ASP A 298 -0.08 9.62 -10.24
N ARG A 299 -1.13 8.79 -10.35
CA ARG A 299 -2.34 9.02 -11.15
C ARG A 299 -3.62 8.73 -10.37
N PRO A 300 -3.81 9.34 -9.19
CA PRO A 300 -4.86 8.97 -8.25
C PRO A 300 -6.27 8.97 -8.87
N LYS A 301 -6.60 9.97 -9.69
CA LYS A 301 -7.93 10.05 -10.34
C LYS A 301 -8.15 8.91 -11.34
N ARG A 302 -7.11 8.53 -12.10
CA ARG A 302 -7.22 7.46 -13.09
C ARG A 302 -7.30 6.10 -12.41
N PHE A 303 -6.47 5.87 -11.40
CA PHE A 303 -6.48 4.67 -10.58
C PHE A 303 -7.87 4.44 -9.95
N THR A 304 -8.36 5.42 -9.18
CA THR A 304 -9.69 5.34 -8.55
C THR A 304 -10.80 5.09 -9.57
N ARG A 305 -10.79 5.79 -10.73
CA ARG A 305 -11.81 5.63 -11.77
C ARG A 305 -11.79 4.23 -12.38
N SER A 306 -10.62 3.67 -12.68
CA SER A 306 -10.47 2.33 -13.24
C SER A 306 -11.04 1.27 -12.30
N ILE A 307 -10.67 1.33 -11.02
CA ILE A 307 -11.19 0.40 -10.00
C ILE A 307 -12.71 0.56 -9.84
N SER A 308 -13.18 1.80 -9.67
CA SER A 308 -14.62 2.06 -9.48
C SER A 308 -15.45 1.58 -10.67
N TYR A 309 -14.96 1.81 -11.89
CA TYR A 309 -15.66 1.33 -13.10
C TYR A 309 -15.76 -0.19 -13.12
N PHE A 310 -14.64 -0.90 -12.91
CA PHE A 310 -14.61 -2.35 -12.90
C PHE A 310 -15.51 -2.95 -11.81
N LEU A 311 -15.46 -2.42 -10.58
CA LEU A 311 -16.24 -2.96 -9.48
C LEU A 311 -17.76 -2.72 -9.62
N ARG A 312 -18.19 -1.71 -10.40
CA ARG A 312 -19.61 -1.37 -10.62
C ARG A 312 -20.27 -2.11 -11.78
N GLN A 313 -19.50 -2.68 -12.69
CA GLN A 313 -20.03 -3.57 -13.74
C GLN A 313 -20.64 -4.84 -13.14
#